data_29ebd1d044245e300fb34513cde6dcaa
#
_entry.id   29ebd1d044245e300fb34513cde6dcaa
#
_cell.length_a   1.000
_cell.length_b   1.000
_cell.length_c   1.000
_cell.angle_alpha   90.00
_cell.angle_beta   90.00
_cell.angle_gamma   90.00
#
_symmetry.space_group_name_H-M   'P 1'
#
loop_
_entity.id
_entity.type
_entity.pdbx_description
1 polymer ?
#
loop_
_entity_poly.entity_id
_entity_poly.type
_entity_poly.pdbx_seq_one_letter_code
_entity_poly.pdbx_strand_id
1 'polypeptide(L)'
;MPTINDREYDWSSIEVRSDGGPPLLKITAISYEWTVERALIEGAGRKPLGMTRGRLKPGSGSITFHRSEYDALASTAGWCDTVRTIVVQYSDDVLGTKTEVLKGVRFGGGKGGGEQGTDPLTVEVPFMFVDLLINGVSPIADTSVTAQVQ
;
A
#
# COMPACT_ATOMS: atom_id res chain seq x y z
N MET A 1 3.94 16.95 -24.14
CA MET A 1 5.26 17.47 -23.90
C MET A 1 5.99 16.63 -22.90
N PRO A 2 7.22 16.23 -23.19
CA PRO A 2 7.95 15.49 -22.19
C PRO A 2 8.13 16.35 -20.94
N THR A 3 8.18 15.68 -19.82
CA THR A 3 8.45 16.37 -18.57
C THR A 3 9.77 17.09 -18.67
N ILE A 4 9.77 18.34 -18.30
CA ILE A 4 10.98 19.11 -18.27
C ILE A 4 11.93 18.50 -17.23
N ASN A 5 13.16 18.23 -17.63
CA ASN A 5 14.18 17.62 -16.79
C ASN A 5 13.90 16.15 -16.45
N ASP A 6 13.00 15.51 -17.17
CA ASP A 6 12.68 14.10 -16.98
C ASP A 6 12.51 13.72 -15.51
N ARG A 7 11.79 14.56 -14.78
CA ARG A 7 11.59 14.32 -13.35
C ARG A 7 10.64 13.15 -13.12
N GLU A 8 10.95 12.37 -12.12
CA GLU A 8 10.13 11.27 -11.68
C GLU A 8 10.14 11.25 -10.15
N TYR A 9 9.17 10.60 -9.56
CA TYR A 9 9.16 10.44 -8.11
C TYR A 9 10.30 9.53 -7.68
N ASP A 10 10.98 9.92 -6.61
CA ASP A 10 12.00 9.10 -5.98
C ASP A 10 11.67 8.94 -4.49
N TRP A 11 12.55 8.32 -3.74
CA TRP A 11 12.29 8.08 -2.32
C TRP A 11 12.08 9.38 -1.53
N SER A 12 12.75 10.44 -1.89
CA SER A 12 12.59 11.72 -1.20
C SER A 12 11.22 12.37 -1.47
N SER A 13 10.51 11.92 -2.50
CA SER A 13 9.18 12.40 -2.85
C SER A 13 8.07 11.68 -2.10
N ILE A 14 8.38 10.62 -1.37
CA ILE A 14 7.39 9.77 -0.75
C ILE A 14 7.24 10.11 0.73
N GLU A 15 6.01 10.27 1.16
CA GLU A 15 5.65 10.47 2.56
C GLU A 15 4.65 9.40 2.96
N VAL A 16 4.89 8.72 4.08
CA VAL A 16 4.01 7.68 4.57
C VAL A 16 3.47 8.08 5.93
N ARG A 17 2.16 8.01 6.08
CA ARG A 17 1.48 8.34 7.32
C ARG A 17 0.59 7.17 7.75
N SER A 18 0.50 6.95 9.04
CA SER A 18 -0.37 5.95 9.62
C SER A 18 -1.46 6.64 10.43
N ASP A 19 -2.73 6.29 10.15
CA ASP A 19 -3.89 6.79 10.88
C ASP A 19 -3.99 8.32 10.95
N GLY A 20 -3.54 8.99 9.88
CA GLY A 20 -3.58 10.44 9.83
C GLY A 20 -2.59 11.15 10.74
N GLY A 21 -1.68 10.41 11.34
CA GLY A 21 -0.66 10.97 12.21
C GLY A 21 0.48 11.64 11.44
N PRO A 22 1.54 12.00 12.15
CA PRO A 22 2.70 12.61 11.50
C PRO A 22 3.38 11.63 10.54
N PRO A 23 4.18 12.14 9.58
CA PRO A 23 4.90 11.27 8.65
C PRO A 23 5.83 10.32 9.38
N LEU A 24 5.91 9.09 8.90
CA LEU A 24 6.86 8.11 9.40
C LEU A 24 8.22 8.39 8.77
N LEU A 25 9.16 8.81 9.58
CA LEU A 25 10.48 9.21 9.08
C LEU A 25 11.51 8.08 9.13
N LYS A 26 11.28 7.09 9.98
CA LYS A 26 12.24 6.00 10.19
C LYS A 26 11.86 4.74 9.43
N ILE A 27 11.54 4.92 8.18
CA ILE A 27 11.29 3.79 7.28
C ILE A 27 12.26 3.88 6.11
N THR A 28 12.66 2.73 5.60
CA THR A 28 13.61 2.66 4.49
C THR A 28 12.96 2.18 3.21
N ALA A 29 11.85 1.50 3.29
CA ALA A 29 11.17 0.97 2.11
C ALA A 29 9.70 0.71 2.42
N ILE A 30 8.87 0.83 1.42
CA ILE A 30 7.49 0.40 1.45
C ILE A 30 7.15 -0.19 0.09
N SER A 31 6.45 -1.32 0.12
CA SER A 31 5.94 -1.93 -1.10
C SER A 31 4.56 -2.49 -0.82
N TYR A 32 3.72 -2.49 -1.83
CA TYR A 32 2.39 -3.05 -1.73
C TYR A 32 1.89 -3.41 -3.13
N GLU A 33 0.99 -4.37 -3.19
CA GLU A 33 0.40 -4.79 -4.45
C GLU A 33 -1.08 -5.11 -4.26
N TRP A 34 -1.81 -5.01 -5.34
CA TRP A 34 -3.22 -5.33 -5.37
C TRP A 34 -3.58 -5.86 -6.74
N THR A 35 -4.69 -6.56 -6.81
CA THR A 35 -5.09 -7.24 -8.05
C THR A 35 -6.61 -7.31 -8.12
N VAL A 36 -7.13 -7.28 -9.33
CA VAL A 36 -8.55 -7.54 -9.59
C VAL A 36 -8.64 -8.93 -10.23
N GLU A 37 -9.28 -9.84 -9.53
CA GLU A 37 -9.45 -11.21 -10.00
C GLU A 37 -10.60 -11.29 -10.99
N ARG A 38 -10.32 -11.84 -12.16
CA ARG A 38 -11.33 -12.04 -13.19
C ARG A 38 -11.19 -13.43 -13.78
N ALA A 39 -12.31 -13.97 -14.25
CA ALA A 39 -12.32 -15.23 -14.98
C ALA A 39 -12.75 -14.98 -16.41
N LEU A 40 -12.16 -15.71 -17.34
CA LEU A 40 -12.57 -15.65 -18.73
C LEU A 40 -13.85 -16.46 -18.92
N ILE A 41 -14.75 -15.93 -19.72
CA ILE A 41 -15.96 -16.62 -20.11
C ILE A 41 -15.67 -17.26 -21.47
N GLU A 42 -15.63 -18.60 -21.50
CA GLU A 42 -15.27 -19.33 -22.68
C GLU A 42 -16.47 -20.02 -23.30
N GLY A 43 -16.44 -20.14 -24.59
CA GLY A 43 -17.43 -20.89 -25.36
C GLY A 43 -16.75 -21.89 -26.29
N ALA A 44 -17.46 -22.37 -27.25
CA ALA A 44 -16.94 -23.37 -28.18
C ALA A 44 -16.00 -22.81 -29.24
N GLY A 45 -15.88 -21.51 -29.34
CA GLY A 45 -15.05 -20.86 -30.36
C GLY A 45 -13.57 -20.79 -29.99
N ARG A 46 -12.82 -20.18 -30.88
CA ARG A 46 -11.36 -20.04 -30.72
C ARG A 46 -10.98 -18.87 -29.82
N LYS A 47 -11.90 -17.99 -29.52
CA LYS A 47 -11.67 -16.83 -28.68
C LYS A 47 -12.58 -16.86 -27.47
N PRO A 48 -12.14 -16.34 -26.33
CA PRO A 48 -13.03 -16.18 -25.19
C PRO A 48 -14.21 -15.27 -25.54
N LEU A 49 -15.37 -15.54 -24.97
CA LEU A 49 -16.54 -14.69 -25.14
C LEU A 49 -16.46 -13.38 -24.40
N GLY A 50 -15.68 -13.36 -23.33
CA GLY A 50 -15.53 -12.18 -22.50
C GLY A 50 -14.88 -12.56 -21.21
N MET A 51 -15.01 -11.68 -20.21
CA MET A 51 -14.49 -11.95 -18.88
C MET A 51 -15.48 -11.46 -17.85
N THR A 52 -15.40 -12.05 -16.67
CA THR A 52 -16.23 -11.61 -15.55
C THR A 52 -15.81 -10.22 -15.11
N ARG A 53 -16.71 -9.52 -14.46
CA ARG A 53 -16.43 -8.19 -13.94
C ARG A 53 -15.32 -8.20 -12.92
N GLY A 54 -15.20 -9.29 -12.17
CA GLY A 54 -14.14 -9.47 -11.22
C GLY A 54 -14.41 -8.83 -9.88
N ARG A 55 -13.47 -9.03 -8.98
CA ARG A 55 -13.52 -8.47 -7.62
C ARG A 55 -12.12 -8.08 -7.20
N LEU A 56 -12.02 -7.08 -6.35
CA LEU A 56 -10.75 -6.67 -5.79
C LEU A 56 -10.27 -7.73 -4.82
N LYS A 57 -9.11 -8.28 -5.11
CA LYS A 57 -8.47 -9.22 -4.21
C LYS A 57 -7.75 -8.45 -3.12
N PRO A 58 -7.87 -8.86 -1.85
CA PRO A 58 -7.13 -8.19 -0.78
C PRO A 58 -5.65 -8.10 -1.11
N GLY A 59 -5.10 -6.93 -0.90
CA GLY A 59 -3.70 -6.67 -1.20
C GLY A 59 -2.79 -6.99 -0.03
N SER A 60 -1.52 -7.05 -0.34
CA SER A 60 -0.48 -7.26 0.66
C SER A 60 0.71 -6.37 0.34
N GLY A 61 1.56 -6.19 1.34
CA GLY A 61 2.76 -5.41 1.17
C GLY A 61 3.66 -5.54 2.38
N SER A 62 4.68 -4.72 2.42
CA SER A 62 5.59 -4.68 3.56
C SER A 62 6.17 -3.29 3.72
N ILE A 63 6.49 -2.96 4.96
CA ILE A 63 7.19 -1.74 5.31
C ILE A 63 8.45 -2.13 6.06
N THR A 64 9.58 -1.56 5.67
CA THR A 64 10.83 -1.79 6.38
C THR A 64 11.10 -0.59 7.27
N PHE A 65 11.08 -0.83 8.58
CA PHE A 65 11.36 0.19 9.60
C PHE A 65 12.79 0.11 10.07
N HIS A 66 13.34 1.23 10.53
CA HIS A 66 14.50 1.18 11.39
C HIS A 66 14.13 0.49 12.71
N ARG A 67 15.07 -0.19 13.32
CA ARG A 67 14.79 -1.00 14.51
C ARG A 67 14.13 -0.20 15.65
N SER A 68 14.52 1.04 15.82
CA SER A 68 13.95 1.86 16.87
C SER A 68 12.47 2.17 16.65
N GLU A 69 12.07 2.38 15.41
CA GLU A 69 10.66 2.61 15.07
C GLU A 69 9.83 1.35 15.26
N TYR A 70 10.40 0.21 14.85
CA TYR A 70 9.74 -1.09 15.06
C TYR A 70 9.56 -1.37 16.55
N ASP A 71 10.56 -1.09 17.37
CA ASP A 71 10.46 -1.33 18.81
C ASP A 71 9.37 -0.47 19.44
N ALA A 72 9.23 0.77 19.00
CA ALA A 72 8.15 1.64 19.49
C ALA A 72 6.79 1.09 19.10
N LEU A 73 6.64 0.60 17.88
CA LEU A 73 5.39 0.01 17.41
C LEU A 73 5.07 -1.28 18.16
N ALA A 74 6.06 -2.15 18.28
CA ALA A 74 5.87 -3.48 18.85
C ALA A 74 5.70 -3.47 20.36
N SER A 75 5.98 -2.36 21.03
CA SER A 75 5.80 -2.26 22.48
C SER A 75 4.33 -2.12 22.87
N THR A 76 3.44 -1.88 21.92
CA THR A 76 2.02 -1.77 22.17
C THR A 76 1.38 -3.16 22.06
N ALA A 77 0.66 -3.59 23.09
CA ALA A 77 -0.03 -4.88 23.06
C ALA A 77 -1.09 -4.88 21.97
N GLY A 78 -1.14 -5.97 21.20
CA GLY A 78 -2.13 -6.11 20.14
C GLY A 78 -1.86 -5.28 18.90
N TRP A 79 -0.63 -4.88 18.67
CA TRP A 79 -0.31 -4.03 17.53
C TRP A 79 -0.59 -4.69 16.17
N CYS A 80 -0.57 -6.02 16.10
CA CYS A 80 -0.95 -6.74 14.90
C CYS A 80 -2.47 -6.83 14.71
N ASP A 81 -3.23 -6.65 15.76
CA ASP A 81 -4.70 -6.72 15.70
C ASP A 81 -5.34 -5.38 15.37
N THR A 82 -4.60 -4.30 15.49
CA THR A 82 -5.12 -2.96 15.26
C THR A 82 -5.32 -2.72 13.77
N VAL A 83 -6.53 -2.29 13.40
CA VAL A 83 -6.83 -1.91 12.02
C VAL A 83 -6.35 -0.48 11.81
N ARG A 84 -5.56 -0.28 10.77
CA ARG A 84 -4.94 1.02 10.50
C ARG A 84 -5.26 1.48 9.09
N THR A 85 -5.08 2.77 8.87
CA THR A 85 -5.13 3.35 7.53
C THR A 85 -3.76 3.92 7.23
N ILE A 86 -3.17 3.48 6.12
CA ILE A 86 -1.87 3.97 5.69
C ILE A 86 -2.06 4.86 4.49
N VAL A 87 -1.54 6.06 4.57
CA VAL A 87 -1.58 7.02 3.47
C VAL A 87 -0.18 7.18 2.91
N VAL A 88 -0.02 6.89 1.63
CA VAL A 88 1.24 7.07 0.93
C VAL A 88 1.07 8.25 -0.01
N GLN A 89 1.87 9.27 0.19
CA GLN A 89 1.78 10.50 -0.58
C GLN A 89 3.04 10.68 -1.40
N TYR A 90 2.86 10.85 -2.69
CA TYR A 90 3.93 11.15 -3.62
C TYR A 90 3.81 12.61 -4.01
N SER A 91 4.83 13.39 -3.72
CA SER A 91 4.78 14.80 -4.07
C SER A 91 6.09 15.26 -4.69
N ASP A 92 5.96 16.15 -5.66
CA ASP A 92 7.09 16.76 -6.35
C ASP A 92 6.66 18.15 -6.83
N ASP A 93 7.59 19.07 -6.85
CA ASP A 93 7.30 20.45 -7.24
C ASP A 93 6.78 20.54 -8.68
N VAL A 94 7.23 19.66 -9.55
CA VAL A 94 6.85 19.68 -10.96
C VAL A 94 5.66 18.78 -11.24
N LEU A 95 5.65 17.58 -10.64
CA LEU A 95 4.62 16.56 -10.92
C LEU A 95 3.36 16.74 -10.09
N GLY A 96 3.43 17.52 -9.00
CA GLY A 96 2.31 17.70 -8.10
C GLY A 96 2.24 16.61 -7.05
N THR A 97 1.07 16.48 -6.44
CA THR A 97 0.87 15.55 -5.32
C THR A 97 -0.14 14.47 -5.71
N LYS A 98 0.23 13.21 -5.46
CA LYS A 98 -0.63 12.05 -5.65
C LYS A 98 -0.73 11.30 -4.33
N THR A 99 -1.89 10.79 -4.02
CA THR A 99 -2.13 10.13 -2.75
C THR A 99 -2.74 8.76 -2.97
N GLU A 100 -2.20 7.75 -2.29
CA GLU A 100 -2.78 6.42 -2.24
C GLU A 100 -3.12 6.09 -0.79
N VAL A 101 -4.34 5.64 -0.56
CA VAL A 101 -4.82 5.31 0.78
C VAL A 101 -5.09 3.82 0.85
N LEU A 102 -4.42 3.16 1.77
CA LEU A 102 -4.62 1.74 2.05
C LEU A 102 -5.49 1.62 3.29
N LYS A 103 -6.66 1.01 3.14
CA LYS A 103 -7.64 0.90 4.21
C LYS A 103 -7.71 -0.52 4.75
N GLY A 104 -7.99 -0.63 6.04
CA GLY A 104 -8.11 -1.92 6.68
C GLY A 104 -6.78 -2.65 6.80
N VAL A 105 -5.71 -1.91 7.06
CA VAL A 105 -4.36 -2.46 7.14
C VAL A 105 -4.13 -3.12 8.49
N ARG A 106 -3.62 -4.33 8.46
CA ARG A 106 -3.16 -5.02 9.67
C ARG A 106 -1.77 -5.58 9.43
N PHE A 107 -0.91 -5.37 10.39
CA PHE A 107 0.43 -5.95 10.34
C PHE A 107 0.37 -7.43 10.69
N GLY A 108 1.17 -8.23 10.01
CA GLY A 108 1.14 -9.67 10.15
C GLY A 108 2.41 -10.31 10.69
N GLY A 109 3.29 -9.54 11.27
CA GLY A 109 4.51 -10.10 11.83
C GLY A 109 5.70 -9.17 11.65
N GLY A 110 6.89 -9.74 11.62
CA GLY A 110 8.09 -8.98 11.41
C GLY A 110 9.24 -9.91 11.07
N LYS A 111 10.20 -9.39 10.32
CA LYS A 111 11.41 -10.11 9.97
C LYS A 111 12.59 -9.28 10.44
N GLY A 112 13.14 -9.70 11.57
CA GLY A 112 14.28 -9.02 12.18
C GLY A 112 15.57 -9.76 11.96
N GLY A 113 16.65 -9.11 12.26
CA GLY A 113 17.98 -9.68 12.16
C GLY A 113 19.01 -8.58 12.16
N GLY A 114 20.26 -8.97 12.00
CA GLY A 114 21.33 -8.02 11.92
C GLY A 114 22.60 -8.65 11.42
N GLU A 115 23.46 -7.84 10.89
CA GLU A 115 24.78 -8.24 10.44
C GLU A 115 25.81 -7.32 11.06
N GLN A 116 27.02 -7.81 11.16
CA GLN A 116 28.14 -6.98 11.57
C GLN A 116 28.42 -5.94 10.47
N GLY A 117 28.47 -4.68 10.86
CA GLY A 117 28.71 -3.59 9.90
C GLY A 117 28.30 -2.26 10.49
N THR A 118 28.28 -1.24 9.66
CA THR A 118 27.95 0.13 10.07
C THR A 118 26.54 0.55 9.69
N ASP A 119 25.83 -0.27 8.93
CA ASP A 119 24.48 0.06 8.52
C ASP A 119 23.48 -0.09 9.69
N PRO A 120 22.47 0.78 9.78
CA PRO A 120 21.44 0.64 10.80
C PRO A 120 20.69 -0.67 10.65
N LEU A 121 20.27 -1.24 11.78
CA LEU A 121 19.42 -2.42 11.77
C LEU A 121 18.00 -2.05 11.35
N THR A 122 17.40 -2.92 10.56
CA THR A 122 16.04 -2.72 10.06
C THR A 122 15.20 -3.96 10.30
N VAL A 123 13.87 -3.76 10.31
CA VAL A 123 12.90 -4.85 10.45
C VAL A 123 11.85 -4.68 9.36
N GLU A 124 11.62 -5.73 8.60
CA GLU A 124 10.58 -5.74 7.59
C GLU A 124 9.29 -6.28 8.21
N VAL A 125 8.22 -5.52 8.11
CA VAL A 125 6.91 -5.87 8.66
C VAL A 125 5.93 -6.07 7.51
N PRO A 126 5.44 -7.30 7.30
CA PRO A 126 4.41 -7.53 6.29
C PRO A 126 3.06 -7.04 6.77
N PHE A 127 2.22 -6.64 5.83
CA PHE A 127 0.86 -6.24 6.15
C PHE A 127 -0.10 -6.68 5.05
N MET A 128 -1.39 -6.66 5.38
CA MET A 128 -2.47 -6.89 4.43
C MET A 128 -3.45 -5.73 4.53
N PHE A 129 -4.10 -5.41 3.44
CA PHE A 129 -5.11 -4.36 3.43
C PHE A 129 -6.35 -4.84 2.67
N VAL A 130 -7.50 -4.25 3.01
CA VAL A 130 -8.78 -4.67 2.46
C VAL A 130 -9.16 -3.87 1.24
N ASP A 131 -8.84 -2.59 1.23
CA ASP A 131 -9.25 -1.68 0.17
C ASP A 131 -8.18 -0.64 -0.08
N LEU A 132 -8.27 0.00 -1.23
CA LEU A 132 -7.31 1.03 -1.58
C LEU A 132 -7.98 2.10 -2.43
N LEU A 133 -7.54 3.34 -2.25
CA LEU A 133 -7.97 4.47 -3.06
C LEU A 133 -6.73 5.12 -3.67
N ILE A 134 -6.76 5.34 -4.97
CA ILE A 134 -5.71 6.03 -5.68
C ILE A 134 -6.24 7.40 -6.06
N ASN A 135 -5.67 8.45 -5.46
CA ASN A 135 -6.16 9.83 -5.61
C ASN A 135 -7.65 9.96 -5.30
N GLY A 136 -8.11 9.20 -4.30
CA GLY A 136 -9.50 9.22 -3.87
C GLY A 136 -10.45 8.38 -4.71
N VAL A 137 -9.92 7.61 -5.66
CA VAL A 137 -10.73 6.81 -6.57
C VAL A 137 -10.43 5.32 -6.39
N SER A 138 -11.48 4.53 -6.26
CA SER A 138 -11.35 3.08 -6.19
C SER A 138 -10.99 2.51 -7.56
N PRO A 139 -10.10 1.51 -7.64
CA PRO A 139 -9.77 0.87 -8.91
C PRO A 139 -10.90 0.05 -9.51
N ILE A 140 -11.94 -0.22 -8.74
CA ILE A 140 -13.12 -0.91 -9.26
C ILE A 140 -14.35 -0.03 -9.08
N ALA A 141 -15.32 -0.21 -9.98
CA ALA A 141 -16.59 0.49 -9.88
C ALA A 141 -17.52 -0.34 -9.00
N ASP A 142 -17.60 0.03 -7.73
CA ASP A 142 -18.42 -0.69 -6.75
C ASP A 142 -19.67 0.10 -6.40
N THR A 143 -20.45 0.40 -7.41
CA THR A 143 -21.62 1.26 -7.24
C THR A 143 -22.73 0.63 -6.43
N SER A 144 -22.90 -0.70 -6.56
CA SER A 144 -24.00 -1.37 -5.86
C SER A 144 -23.79 -1.38 -4.35
N VAL A 145 -22.59 -1.68 -3.90
CA VAL A 145 -22.28 -1.70 -2.47
C VAL A 145 -22.32 -0.29 -1.91
N THR A 146 -21.75 0.66 -2.64
CA THR A 146 -21.76 2.05 -2.21
C THR A 146 -23.19 2.58 -2.06
N ALA A 147 -24.06 2.27 -3.01
CA ALA A 147 -25.44 2.69 -2.95
C ALA A 147 -26.19 2.09 -1.77
N GLN A 148 -25.81 0.87 -1.38
CA GLN A 148 -26.47 0.19 -0.26
C GLN A 148 -25.98 0.69 1.09
N VAL A 149 -24.73 1.05 1.19
CA VAL A 149 -24.12 1.47 2.45
C VAL A 149 -24.46 2.90 2.80
N GLN A 150 -24.68 3.71 1.83
CA GLN A 150 -25.07 5.10 2.04
C GLN A 150 -26.53 5.21 2.45
#